data_651974b39b2e9ece3fd5626672cad4db
#
_entry.id   651974b39b2e9ece3fd5626672cad4db
#
_cell.length_a   1.000
_cell.length_b   1.000
_cell.length_c   1.000
_cell.angle_alpha   90.00
_cell.angle_beta   90.00
_cell.angle_gamma   90.00
#
_symmetry.space_group_name_H-M   'P 1'
#
loop_
_entity.id
_entity.type
_entity.pdbx_description
1 polymer ?
#
loop_
_entity_poly.entity_id
_entity_poly.type
_entity_poly.pdbx_seq_one_letter_code
_entity_poly.pdbx_strand_id
1 'polypeptide(L)'
;MILHLLLGVGIVLSVYPFLRLSRRTSVARWWSHRVLSLCGMTLEVKGNLPAGPRIFVMNHISWLDIYALNALKPSHFVAKSEIRGWPLIGLLCDRAGTIFIERGKRHAVHQVIHQLAERMQQGHTAAVFPEGTTTRGDQLLPFHANLLQAAIEAHVPVTPVALRYWHHEQRSEVPAYVEGMTLVESMSKVVMTPGMVAELTLLPELHPEEFKTRHALAKAAQDAISHHLGVSVAGTTPLRPHSSGM
;
A
#
# COMPACT_ATOMS: atom_id res chain seq x y z
N MET A 1 11.72 15.53 10.77
CA MET A 1 11.11 14.19 10.88
C MET A 1 10.81 13.80 12.34
N ILE A 2 11.79 13.78 13.26
CA ILE A 2 11.59 13.38 14.67
C ILE A 2 10.50 14.22 15.37
N LEU A 3 10.55 15.55 15.25
CA LEU A 3 9.55 16.44 15.84
C LEU A 3 8.14 16.14 15.31
N HIS A 4 8.01 15.78 14.03
CA HIS A 4 6.73 15.39 13.44
C HIS A 4 6.23 14.06 14.00
N LEU A 5 7.12 13.07 14.22
CA LEU A 5 6.73 11.82 14.88
C LEU A 5 6.26 12.06 16.32
N LEU A 6 6.96 12.91 17.08
CA LEU A 6 6.55 13.27 18.45
C LEU A 6 5.19 14.00 18.47
N LEU A 7 4.97 14.90 17.50
CA LEU A 7 3.65 15.55 17.33
C LEU A 7 2.56 14.50 17.02
N GLY A 8 2.85 13.51 16.17
CA GLY A 8 1.91 12.43 15.87
C GLY A 8 1.55 11.61 17.10
N VAL A 9 2.53 11.26 17.91
CA VAL A 9 2.30 10.58 19.19
C VAL A 9 1.43 11.44 20.11
N GLY A 10 1.73 12.74 20.23
CA GLY A 10 0.90 13.69 20.99
C GLY A 10 -0.55 13.72 20.50
N ILE A 11 -0.77 13.83 19.19
CA ILE A 11 -2.12 13.81 18.59
C ILE A 11 -2.84 12.49 18.87
N VAL A 12 -2.14 11.37 18.69
CA VAL A 12 -2.70 10.02 18.85
C VAL A 12 -3.08 9.73 20.29
N LEU A 13 -2.33 10.22 21.25
CA LEU A 13 -2.61 10.00 22.68
C LEU A 13 -3.64 10.97 23.24
N SER A 14 -3.65 12.24 22.81
CA SER A 14 -4.46 13.29 23.42
C SER A 14 -5.76 13.59 22.68
N VAL A 15 -5.75 13.61 21.36
CA VAL A 15 -6.86 14.08 20.52
C VAL A 15 -7.58 12.93 19.82
N TYR A 16 -6.82 12.02 19.24
CA TYR A 16 -7.34 10.97 18.37
C TYR A 16 -8.42 10.07 19.02
N PRO A 17 -8.33 9.67 20.30
CA PRO A 17 -9.36 8.84 20.95
C PRO A 17 -10.74 9.49 20.97
N PHE A 18 -10.80 10.83 21.04
CA PHE A 18 -12.04 11.61 21.13
C PHE A 18 -12.60 12.02 19.76
N LEU A 19 -11.88 11.75 18.67
CA LEU A 19 -12.32 12.09 17.33
C LEU A 19 -13.36 11.09 16.79
N ARG A 20 -14.39 11.63 16.11
CA ARG A 20 -15.28 10.84 15.28
C ARG A 20 -14.49 10.27 14.09
N LEU A 21 -14.95 9.15 13.52
CA LEU A 21 -14.29 8.43 12.43
C LEU A 21 -13.91 9.35 11.24
N SER A 22 -14.84 10.19 10.79
CA SER A 22 -14.59 11.14 9.69
C SER A 22 -13.44 12.12 9.97
N ARG A 23 -13.27 12.52 11.22
CA ARG A 23 -12.15 13.38 11.63
C ARG A 23 -10.84 12.61 11.73
N ARG A 24 -10.89 11.34 12.16
CA ARG A 24 -9.71 10.46 12.19
C ARG A 24 -9.14 10.26 10.77
N THR A 25 -10.00 10.03 9.78
CA THR A 25 -9.56 9.93 8.38
C THR A 25 -8.96 11.23 7.86
N SER A 26 -9.54 12.39 8.21
CA SER A 26 -8.98 13.69 7.84
C SER A 26 -7.60 13.93 8.47
N VAL A 27 -7.41 13.55 9.74
CA VAL A 27 -6.11 13.65 10.42
C VAL A 27 -5.09 12.72 9.76
N ALA A 28 -5.45 11.47 9.47
CA ALA A 28 -4.56 10.52 8.81
C ALA A 28 -4.14 11.01 7.41
N ARG A 29 -5.07 11.58 6.65
CA ARG A 29 -4.80 12.17 5.33
C ARG A 29 -3.84 13.36 5.43
N TRP A 30 -4.14 14.33 6.30
CA TRP A 30 -3.29 15.48 6.55
C TRP A 30 -1.88 15.06 6.99
N TRP A 31 -1.80 14.13 7.94
CA TRP A 31 -0.54 13.56 8.43
C TRP A 31 0.29 12.98 7.31
N SER A 32 -0.32 12.18 6.46
CA SER A 32 0.35 11.51 5.34
C SER A 32 0.89 12.52 4.32
N HIS A 33 0.11 13.54 3.97
CA HIS A 33 0.60 14.65 3.14
C HIS A 33 1.79 15.37 3.78
N ARG A 34 1.77 15.59 5.10
CA ARG A 34 2.89 16.25 5.79
C ARG A 34 4.15 15.38 5.80
N VAL A 35 4.01 14.06 5.95
CA VAL A 35 5.17 13.14 5.85
C VAL A 35 5.80 13.21 4.47
N LEU A 36 5.01 13.11 3.39
CA LEU A 36 5.51 13.23 2.02
C LEU A 36 6.21 14.58 1.80
N SER A 37 5.58 15.66 2.23
CA SER A 37 6.13 17.02 2.13
C SER A 37 7.46 17.18 2.89
N LEU A 38 7.59 16.60 4.09
CA LEU A 38 8.82 16.59 4.87
C LEU A 38 9.94 15.75 4.22
N CYS A 39 9.55 14.80 3.35
CA CYS A 39 10.46 14.05 2.51
C CYS A 39 10.78 14.77 1.19
N GLY A 40 10.33 16.00 1.00
CA GLY A 40 10.51 16.75 -0.26
C GLY A 40 9.79 16.10 -1.44
N MET A 41 8.69 15.37 -1.18
CA MET A 41 7.96 14.57 -2.17
C MET A 41 6.56 15.14 -2.40
N THR A 42 6.16 15.19 -3.67
CA THR A 42 4.78 15.50 -4.09
C THR A 42 4.03 14.21 -4.44
N LEU A 43 2.70 14.25 -4.33
CA LEU A 43 1.83 13.14 -4.72
C LEU A 43 1.09 13.52 -6.00
N GLU A 44 1.23 12.70 -7.02
CA GLU A 44 0.40 12.75 -8.23
C GLU A 44 -0.54 11.55 -8.27
N VAL A 45 -1.78 11.81 -8.65
CA VAL A 45 -2.82 10.78 -8.73
C VAL A 45 -3.42 10.78 -10.13
N LYS A 46 -3.42 9.62 -10.77
CA LYS A 46 -4.03 9.37 -12.07
C LYS A 46 -5.20 8.39 -11.93
N GLY A 47 -6.19 8.54 -12.76
CA GLY A 47 -7.42 7.75 -12.69
C GLY A 47 -8.43 8.32 -11.70
N ASN A 48 -9.58 7.68 -11.60
CA ASN A 48 -10.67 8.12 -10.74
C ASN A 48 -10.67 7.34 -9.43
N LEU A 49 -10.83 8.05 -8.32
CA LEU A 49 -11.02 7.43 -7.02
C LEU A 49 -12.51 7.11 -6.85
N PRO A 50 -12.91 5.82 -6.91
CA PRO A 50 -14.30 5.47 -6.80
C PRO A 50 -14.82 5.66 -5.35
N ALA A 51 -16.14 5.77 -5.18
CA ALA A 51 -16.78 5.91 -3.87
C ALA A 51 -16.99 4.52 -3.21
N GLY A 52 -17.11 4.49 -1.89
CA GLY A 52 -17.46 3.30 -1.11
C GLY A 52 -16.26 2.48 -0.60
N PRO A 53 -16.55 1.40 0.15
CA PRO A 53 -15.54 0.49 0.69
C PRO A 53 -14.91 -0.35 -0.44
N ARG A 54 -13.62 -0.65 -0.29
CA ARG A 54 -12.84 -1.44 -1.25
C ARG A 54 -11.55 -1.94 -0.65
N ILE A 55 -10.88 -2.82 -1.34
CA ILE A 55 -9.49 -3.14 -1.06
C ILE A 55 -8.60 -2.61 -2.17
N PHE A 56 -7.61 -1.79 -1.83
CA PHE A 56 -6.54 -1.42 -2.73
C PHE A 56 -5.47 -2.50 -2.76
N VAL A 57 -5.04 -2.85 -3.96
CA VAL A 57 -3.95 -3.80 -4.20
C VAL A 57 -2.84 -3.06 -4.92
N MET A 58 -1.66 -2.98 -4.30
CA MET A 58 -0.55 -2.17 -4.80
C MET A 58 0.75 -2.96 -4.89
N ASN A 59 1.62 -2.59 -5.83
CA ASN A 59 3.03 -2.96 -5.76
C ASN A 59 3.71 -2.22 -4.59
N HIS A 60 4.80 -2.80 -4.08
CA HIS A 60 5.45 -2.34 -2.86
C HIS A 60 6.92 -1.99 -3.08
N ILE A 61 7.25 -0.71 -2.90
CA ILE A 61 8.60 -0.17 -3.13
C ILE A 61 9.20 0.36 -1.83
N SER A 62 8.38 1.01 -1.00
CA SER A 62 8.85 1.81 0.12
C SER A 62 7.86 1.81 1.29
N TRP A 63 8.36 2.16 2.47
CA TRP A 63 7.50 2.57 3.59
C TRP A 63 6.67 3.82 3.28
N LEU A 64 7.08 4.62 2.29
CA LEU A 64 6.35 5.81 1.81
C LEU A 64 5.06 5.47 1.06
N ASP A 65 4.92 4.26 0.53
CA ASP A 65 3.73 3.80 -0.21
C ASP A 65 2.46 3.92 0.64
N ILE A 66 2.60 3.63 1.94
CA ILE A 66 1.51 3.75 2.93
C ILE A 66 1.05 5.20 3.04
N TYR A 67 2.00 6.15 3.09
CA TYR A 67 1.68 7.57 3.18
C TYR A 67 1.15 8.11 1.86
N ALA A 68 1.65 7.65 0.72
CA ALA A 68 1.14 8.02 -0.59
C ALA A 68 -0.34 7.64 -0.74
N LEU A 69 -0.71 6.40 -0.41
CA LEU A 69 -2.11 5.97 -0.47
C LEU A 69 -2.97 6.65 0.60
N ASN A 70 -2.50 6.78 1.85
CA ASN A 70 -3.26 7.45 2.91
C ASN A 70 -3.46 8.96 2.66
N ALA A 71 -2.56 9.60 1.95
CA ALA A 71 -2.75 10.99 1.51
C ALA A 71 -3.89 11.11 0.49
N LEU A 72 -4.13 10.08 -0.33
CA LEU A 72 -5.27 9.99 -1.23
C LEU A 72 -6.53 9.51 -0.48
N LYS A 73 -6.47 8.32 0.09
CA LYS A 73 -7.59 7.63 0.76
C LYS A 73 -7.08 6.87 1.98
N PRO A 74 -7.32 7.36 3.19
CA PRO A 74 -6.98 6.65 4.41
C PRO A 74 -7.55 5.24 4.42
N SER A 75 -6.70 4.26 4.63
CA SER A 75 -7.02 2.84 4.50
C SER A 75 -6.42 2.03 5.65
N HIS A 76 -7.02 0.89 5.95
CA HIS A 76 -6.46 -0.07 6.90
C HIS A 76 -5.43 -0.96 6.20
N PHE A 77 -4.19 -0.88 6.64
CA PHE A 77 -3.08 -1.68 6.10
C PHE A 77 -2.86 -2.96 6.89
N VAL A 78 -2.24 -3.93 6.24
CA VAL A 78 -1.72 -5.12 6.90
C VAL A 78 -0.20 -4.99 7.02
N ALA A 79 0.33 -5.13 8.23
CA ALA A 79 1.74 -5.03 8.52
C ALA A 79 2.25 -6.28 9.28
N LYS A 80 3.56 -6.52 9.24
CA LYS A 80 4.20 -7.57 10.03
C LYS A 80 4.03 -7.30 11.53
N SER A 81 3.80 -8.33 12.33
CA SER A 81 3.64 -8.23 13.79
C SER A 81 4.82 -7.59 14.50
N GLU A 82 6.04 -7.77 13.96
CA GLU A 82 7.28 -7.20 14.52
C GLU A 82 7.24 -5.67 14.57
N ILE A 83 6.56 -5.02 13.62
CA ILE A 83 6.42 -3.55 13.56
C ILE A 83 5.66 -3.03 14.79
N ARG A 84 4.76 -3.83 15.37
CA ARG A 84 4.03 -3.46 16.58
C ARG A 84 4.98 -3.18 17.77
N GLY A 85 6.13 -3.86 17.82
CA GLY A 85 7.18 -3.66 18.83
C GLY A 85 8.08 -2.44 18.59
N TRP A 86 7.97 -1.76 17.46
CA TRP A 86 8.84 -0.62 17.17
C TRP A 86 8.39 0.62 17.98
N PRO A 87 9.31 1.24 18.74
CA PRO A 87 9.00 2.42 19.52
C PRO A 87 8.34 3.51 18.67
N LEU A 88 7.28 4.15 19.18
CA LEU A 88 6.48 5.19 18.54
C LEU A 88 5.74 4.73 17.27
N ILE A 89 6.42 4.05 16.34
CA ILE A 89 5.86 3.60 15.06
C ILE A 89 4.78 2.54 15.30
N GLY A 90 5.04 1.54 16.15
CA GLY A 90 4.05 0.52 16.49
C GLY A 90 2.78 1.10 17.08
N LEU A 91 2.93 2.08 17.99
CA LEU A 91 1.79 2.79 18.57
C LEU A 91 1.00 3.57 17.50
N LEU A 92 1.68 4.29 16.63
CA LEU A 92 1.03 5.04 15.55
C LEU A 92 0.28 4.11 14.59
N CYS A 93 0.89 3.00 14.18
CA CYS A 93 0.26 1.98 13.33
C CYS A 93 -0.98 1.37 13.99
N ASP A 94 -0.87 0.97 15.27
CA ASP A 94 -2.00 0.38 16.02
C ASP A 94 -3.19 1.34 16.08
N ARG A 95 -2.93 2.60 16.41
CA ARG A 95 -3.97 3.65 16.50
C ARG A 95 -4.50 4.08 15.13
N ALA A 96 -3.72 3.96 14.07
CA ALA A 96 -4.18 4.15 12.70
C ALA A 96 -5.07 2.99 12.19
N GLY A 97 -5.21 1.91 12.99
CA GLY A 97 -6.02 0.76 12.62
C GLY A 97 -5.32 -0.23 11.70
N THR A 98 -3.98 -0.27 11.74
CA THR A 98 -3.18 -1.29 11.06
C THR A 98 -3.49 -2.66 11.66
N ILE A 99 -3.71 -3.64 10.79
CA ILE A 99 -3.91 -5.05 11.18
C ILE A 99 -2.55 -5.74 11.14
N PHE A 100 -2.13 -6.32 12.27
CA PHE A 100 -0.83 -6.98 12.36
C PHE A 100 -0.97 -8.47 12.07
N ILE A 101 -0.08 -8.99 11.21
CA ILE A 101 -0.05 -10.40 10.82
C ILE A 101 1.25 -11.07 11.28
N GLU A 102 1.11 -12.21 11.95
CA GLU A 102 2.22 -13.10 12.24
C GLU A 102 2.40 -14.06 11.06
N ARG A 103 3.52 -13.90 10.34
CA ARG A 103 3.80 -14.71 9.14
C ARG A 103 4.07 -16.17 9.51
N GLY A 104 3.73 -17.06 8.59
CA GLY A 104 3.93 -18.51 8.76
C GLY A 104 2.83 -19.23 9.53
N LYS A 105 1.90 -18.52 10.17
CA LYS A 105 0.78 -19.12 10.89
C LYS A 105 -0.51 -19.03 10.08
N ARG A 106 -1.03 -20.13 9.56
CA ARG A 106 -2.28 -20.17 8.77
C ARG A 106 -3.46 -19.55 9.52
N HIS A 107 -3.58 -19.82 10.82
CA HIS A 107 -4.66 -19.25 11.63
C HIS A 107 -4.61 -17.72 11.69
N ALA A 108 -3.42 -17.13 11.82
CA ALA A 108 -3.25 -15.68 11.81
C ALA A 108 -3.70 -15.06 10.47
N VAL A 109 -3.45 -15.73 9.34
CA VAL A 109 -3.92 -15.28 8.03
C VAL A 109 -5.45 -15.23 7.97
N HIS A 110 -6.14 -16.25 8.46
CA HIS A 110 -7.61 -16.28 8.51
C HIS A 110 -8.19 -15.18 9.38
N GLN A 111 -7.59 -14.92 10.55
CA GLN A 111 -8.02 -13.83 11.43
C GLN A 111 -7.87 -12.45 10.74
N VAL A 112 -6.77 -12.23 10.02
CA VAL A 112 -6.54 -10.98 9.28
C VAL A 112 -7.56 -10.82 8.15
N ILE A 113 -7.85 -11.88 7.39
CA ILE A 113 -8.87 -11.87 6.33
C ILE A 113 -10.22 -11.44 6.92
N HIS A 114 -10.63 -12.07 8.01
CA HIS A 114 -11.92 -11.75 8.66
C HIS A 114 -11.96 -10.31 9.17
N GLN A 115 -10.90 -9.83 9.85
CA GLN A 115 -10.82 -8.45 10.31
C GLN A 115 -10.87 -7.44 9.15
N LEU A 116 -10.20 -7.73 8.03
CA LEU A 116 -10.27 -6.87 6.83
C LEU A 116 -11.69 -6.84 6.27
N ALA A 117 -12.34 -8.02 6.15
CA ALA A 117 -13.72 -8.12 5.64
C ALA A 117 -14.69 -7.33 6.53
N GLU A 118 -14.64 -7.50 7.86
CA GLU A 118 -15.46 -6.73 8.80
C GLU A 118 -15.27 -5.22 8.66
N ARG A 119 -14.01 -4.75 8.52
CA ARG A 119 -13.73 -3.33 8.33
C ARG A 119 -14.37 -2.81 7.04
N MET A 120 -14.27 -3.56 5.94
CA MET A 120 -14.86 -3.16 4.67
C MET A 120 -16.39 -3.19 4.71
N GLN A 121 -17.01 -4.15 5.38
CA GLN A 121 -18.46 -4.18 5.63
C GLN A 121 -18.95 -3.00 6.48
N GLN A 122 -18.10 -2.47 7.36
CA GLN A 122 -18.36 -1.25 8.13
C GLN A 122 -18.16 0.05 7.31
N GLY A 123 -17.89 -0.06 6.01
CA GLY A 123 -17.70 1.08 5.11
C GLY A 123 -16.26 1.61 5.04
N HIS A 124 -15.30 0.93 5.63
CA HIS A 124 -13.87 1.31 5.56
C HIS A 124 -13.20 0.81 4.27
N THR A 125 -12.05 1.37 3.99
CA THR A 125 -11.16 0.94 2.91
C THR A 125 -9.98 0.16 3.51
N ALA A 126 -9.55 -0.89 2.82
CA ALA A 126 -8.35 -1.63 3.16
C ALA A 126 -7.29 -1.47 2.06
N ALA A 127 -6.03 -1.74 2.39
CA ALA A 127 -4.95 -1.76 1.42
C ALA A 127 -3.96 -2.89 1.73
N VAL A 128 -3.53 -3.58 0.69
CA VAL A 128 -2.59 -4.69 0.79
C VAL A 128 -1.49 -4.58 -0.24
N PHE A 129 -0.31 -5.04 0.15
CA PHE A 129 0.85 -5.22 -0.72
C PHE A 129 1.07 -6.72 -0.92
N PRO A 130 0.47 -7.33 -1.96
CA PRO A 130 0.47 -8.79 -2.09
C PRO A 130 1.83 -9.39 -2.44
N GLU A 131 2.82 -8.58 -2.80
CA GLU A 131 4.22 -9.01 -2.94
C GLU A 131 4.81 -9.48 -1.60
N GLY A 132 4.27 -8.99 -0.48
CA GLY A 132 4.69 -9.37 0.85
C GLY A 132 6.03 -8.80 1.29
N THR A 133 6.78 -8.16 0.42
CA THR A 133 8.01 -7.40 0.72
C THR A 133 8.15 -6.26 -0.28
N THR A 134 9.03 -5.32 0.01
CA THR A 134 9.37 -4.21 -0.89
C THR A 134 10.37 -4.66 -1.96
N THR A 135 10.28 -4.03 -3.14
CA THR A 135 11.17 -4.23 -4.29
C THR A 135 11.77 -2.89 -4.75
N ARG A 136 12.62 -2.92 -5.77
CA ARG A 136 13.09 -1.69 -6.43
C ARG A 136 12.04 -1.11 -7.38
N GLY A 137 10.94 -1.84 -7.62
CA GLY A 137 9.87 -1.47 -8.54
C GLY A 137 10.21 -1.70 -10.01
N ASP A 138 11.37 -2.27 -10.34
CA ASP A 138 11.81 -2.64 -11.69
C ASP A 138 11.16 -3.94 -12.18
N GLN A 139 10.62 -4.71 -11.26
CA GLN A 139 9.83 -5.91 -11.49
C GLN A 139 8.80 -6.04 -10.37
N LEU A 140 7.77 -6.84 -10.58
CA LEU A 140 6.84 -7.28 -9.53
C LEU A 140 7.25 -8.66 -9.03
N LEU A 141 7.05 -8.90 -7.74
CA LEU A 141 7.04 -10.26 -7.21
C LEU A 141 5.65 -10.89 -7.42
N PRO A 142 5.55 -12.24 -7.43
CA PRO A 142 4.27 -12.92 -7.51
C PRO A 142 3.32 -12.49 -6.39
N PHE A 143 2.07 -12.21 -6.74
CA PHE A 143 1.08 -11.74 -5.78
C PHE A 143 0.51 -12.89 -4.95
N HIS A 144 0.62 -12.79 -3.64
CA HIS A 144 -0.02 -13.69 -2.70
C HIS A 144 -1.53 -13.41 -2.62
N ALA A 145 -2.34 -14.38 -3.03
CA ALA A 145 -3.79 -14.23 -3.13
C ALA A 145 -4.55 -14.23 -1.78
N ASN A 146 -3.90 -14.60 -0.68
CA ASN A 146 -4.58 -14.90 0.57
C ASN A 146 -5.44 -13.74 1.10
N LEU A 147 -4.90 -12.52 1.12
CA LEU A 147 -5.60 -11.36 1.67
C LEU A 147 -6.74 -10.85 0.76
N LEU A 148 -6.73 -11.20 -0.53
CA LEU A 148 -7.84 -10.86 -1.44
C LEU A 148 -9.10 -11.64 -1.13
N GLN A 149 -9.00 -12.73 -0.35
CA GLN A 149 -10.17 -13.43 0.19
C GLN A 149 -11.08 -12.48 0.99
N ALA A 150 -10.51 -11.45 1.63
CA ALA A 150 -11.29 -10.47 2.37
C ALA A 150 -12.24 -9.65 1.47
N ALA A 151 -11.84 -9.35 0.23
CA ALA A 151 -12.71 -8.66 -0.72
C ALA A 151 -13.89 -9.54 -1.15
N ILE A 152 -13.64 -10.84 -1.34
CA ILE A 152 -14.67 -11.84 -1.66
C ILE A 152 -15.68 -11.95 -0.50
N GLU A 153 -15.19 -12.07 0.74
CA GLU A 153 -16.04 -12.20 1.94
C GLU A 153 -16.83 -10.91 2.24
N ALA A 154 -16.26 -9.76 1.93
CA ALA A 154 -16.92 -8.47 2.15
C ALA A 154 -17.82 -8.04 0.97
N HIS A 155 -17.76 -8.73 -0.17
CA HIS A 155 -18.44 -8.35 -1.42
C HIS A 155 -18.10 -6.91 -1.85
N VAL A 156 -16.82 -6.55 -1.83
CA VAL A 156 -16.34 -5.22 -2.22
C VAL A 156 -15.36 -5.31 -3.39
N PRO A 157 -15.29 -4.29 -4.25
CA PRO A 157 -14.37 -4.28 -5.37
C PRO A 157 -12.90 -4.22 -4.92
N VAL A 158 -12.03 -4.76 -5.75
CA VAL A 158 -10.57 -4.64 -5.68
C VAL A 158 -10.15 -3.55 -6.65
N THR A 159 -9.44 -2.53 -6.16
CA THR A 159 -8.87 -1.49 -7.01
C THR A 159 -7.36 -1.69 -7.09
N PRO A 160 -6.83 -2.18 -8.23
CA PRO A 160 -5.40 -2.22 -8.44
C PRO A 160 -4.84 -0.79 -8.53
N VAL A 161 -3.72 -0.55 -7.87
CA VAL A 161 -3.03 0.75 -7.88
C VAL A 161 -1.58 0.53 -8.25
N ALA A 162 -1.17 1.13 -9.36
CA ALA A 162 0.21 1.12 -9.79
C ALA A 162 0.95 2.31 -9.14
N LEU A 163 2.02 2.02 -8.41
CA LEU A 163 2.86 3.03 -7.78
C LEU A 163 4.21 3.11 -8.48
N ARG A 164 4.64 4.33 -8.74
CA ARG A 164 5.95 4.65 -9.29
C ARG A 164 6.50 5.91 -8.62
N TYR A 165 7.82 5.95 -8.47
CA TYR A 165 8.52 7.15 -8.01
C TYR A 165 9.32 7.78 -9.13
N TRP A 166 9.23 9.10 -9.24
CA TRP A 166 9.93 9.89 -10.24
C TRP A 166 10.86 10.91 -9.57
N HIS A 167 11.97 11.22 -10.22
CA HIS A 167 12.85 12.33 -9.89
C HIS A 167 13.41 12.91 -11.18
N HIS A 168 13.18 14.20 -11.44
CA HIS A 168 13.54 14.84 -12.72
C HIS A 168 13.04 14.06 -13.95
N GLU A 169 11.75 13.70 -13.94
CA GLU A 169 11.08 12.95 -15.02
C GLU A 169 11.65 11.54 -15.30
N GLN A 170 12.60 11.08 -14.50
CA GLN A 170 13.14 9.74 -14.58
C GLN A 170 12.64 8.88 -13.43
N ARG A 171 12.45 7.60 -13.68
CA ARG A 171 12.11 6.64 -12.62
C ARG A 171 13.20 6.64 -11.57
N SER A 172 12.81 6.78 -10.32
CA SER A 172 13.73 6.84 -9.18
C SER A 172 13.62 5.61 -8.29
N GLU A 173 14.77 5.02 -7.96
CA GLU A 173 14.89 3.96 -6.97
C GLU A 173 15.29 4.51 -5.58
N VAL A 174 15.46 5.81 -5.43
CA VAL A 174 15.85 6.44 -4.15
C VAL A 174 14.89 6.06 -3.00
N PRO A 175 13.56 6.03 -3.19
CA PRO A 175 12.63 5.64 -2.13
C PRO A 175 12.63 4.14 -1.83
N ALA A 176 13.23 3.28 -2.66
CA ALA A 176 13.17 1.83 -2.50
C ALA A 176 13.79 1.42 -1.15
N TYR A 177 12.99 0.66 -0.38
CA TYR A 177 13.37 0.12 0.91
C TYR A 177 13.63 -1.38 0.80
N VAL A 178 14.85 -1.75 0.44
CA VAL A 178 15.23 -3.13 0.14
C VAL A 178 15.95 -3.81 1.30
N GLU A 179 16.06 -5.13 1.22
CA GLU A 179 16.70 -5.96 2.23
C GLU A 179 18.12 -5.46 2.59
N GLY A 180 18.45 -5.50 3.87
CA GLY A 180 19.73 -5.02 4.42
C GLY A 180 19.77 -3.52 4.70
N MET A 181 18.78 -2.73 4.27
CA MET A 181 18.70 -1.30 4.54
C MET A 181 17.98 -1.02 5.86
N THR A 182 18.55 -0.17 6.70
CA THR A 182 17.86 0.33 7.89
C THR A 182 16.85 1.43 7.53
N LEU A 183 15.82 1.59 8.36
CA LEU A 183 14.84 2.68 8.15
C LEU A 183 15.50 4.06 8.17
N VAL A 184 16.51 4.25 9.02
CA VAL A 184 17.24 5.53 9.14
C VAL A 184 18.02 5.84 7.86
N GLU A 185 18.69 4.86 7.26
CA GLU A 185 19.38 5.00 5.98
C GLU A 185 18.40 5.35 4.86
N SER A 186 17.26 4.65 4.78
CA SER A 186 16.21 4.93 3.79
C SER A 186 15.67 6.35 3.95
N MET A 187 15.33 6.75 5.19
CA MET A 187 14.86 8.11 5.47
C MET A 187 15.88 9.16 5.09
N SER A 188 17.16 8.93 5.40
CA SER A 188 18.23 9.87 5.05
C SER A 188 18.36 10.05 3.54
N LYS A 189 18.38 8.94 2.78
CA LYS A 189 18.41 8.97 1.29
C LYS A 189 17.26 9.78 0.71
N VAL A 190 16.06 9.54 1.20
CA VAL A 190 14.83 10.22 0.72
C VAL A 190 14.90 11.71 1.03
N VAL A 191 15.20 12.10 2.28
CA VAL A 191 15.22 13.51 2.70
C VAL A 191 16.34 14.30 2.00
N MET A 192 17.46 13.64 1.68
CA MET A 192 18.58 14.26 0.94
C MET A 192 18.32 14.38 -0.57
N THR A 193 17.23 13.85 -1.07
CA THR A 193 16.86 13.90 -2.49
C THR A 193 15.46 14.53 -2.66
N PRO A 194 15.33 15.85 -2.41
CA PRO A 194 14.04 16.52 -2.57
C PRO A 194 13.62 16.63 -4.04
N GLY A 195 12.33 16.89 -4.28
CA GLY A 195 11.79 17.05 -5.63
C GLY A 195 11.33 15.74 -6.27
N MET A 196 11.19 14.68 -5.49
CA MET A 196 10.60 13.44 -5.96
C MET A 196 9.07 13.52 -6.07
N VAL A 197 8.52 12.72 -6.95
CA VAL A 197 7.07 12.56 -7.15
C VAL A 197 6.70 11.10 -6.88
N ALA A 198 5.71 10.89 -5.99
CA ALA A 198 5.02 9.60 -5.87
C ALA A 198 3.80 9.63 -6.79
N GLU A 199 3.81 8.82 -7.83
CA GLU A 199 2.70 8.70 -8.78
C GLU A 199 1.87 7.47 -8.42
N LEU A 200 0.59 7.68 -8.09
CA LEU A 200 -0.41 6.64 -7.93
C LEU A 200 -1.33 6.62 -9.14
N THR A 201 -1.40 5.52 -9.86
CA THR A 201 -2.41 5.32 -10.90
C THR A 201 -3.43 4.30 -10.44
N LEU A 202 -4.69 4.77 -10.26
CA LEU A 202 -5.82 3.89 -9.98
C LEU A 202 -6.24 3.24 -11.29
N LEU A 203 -6.22 1.92 -11.34
CA LEU A 203 -6.59 1.12 -12.49
C LEU A 203 -8.07 0.71 -12.38
N PRO A 204 -8.68 0.19 -13.46
CA PRO A 204 -10.05 -0.29 -13.44
C PRO A 204 -10.31 -1.29 -12.30
N GLU A 205 -11.46 -1.16 -11.67
CA GLU A 205 -11.87 -2.05 -10.58
C GLU A 205 -12.09 -3.47 -11.08
N LEU A 206 -11.77 -4.42 -10.21
CA LEU A 206 -12.04 -5.84 -10.39
C LEU A 206 -13.12 -6.25 -9.41
N HIS A 207 -14.20 -6.78 -9.89
CA HIS A 207 -15.33 -7.23 -9.08
C HIS A 207 -15.14 -8.71 -8.73
N PRO A 208 -15.06 -9.07 -7.42
CA PRO A 208 -14.76 -10.44 -6.99
C PRO A 208 -15.67 -11.51 -7.59
N GLU A 209 -16.93 -11.17 -7.85
CA GLU A 209 -17.95 -12.07 -8.45
C GLU A 209 -17.62 -12.49 -9.90
N GLU A 210 -16.76 -11.75 -10.59
CA GLU A 210 -16.32 -12.08 -11.95
C GLU A 210 -15.21 -13.15 -11.96
N PHE A 211 -14.67 -13.48 -10.79
CA PHE A 211 -13.53 -14.38 -10.65
C PHE A 211 -13.87 -15.66 -9.91
N LYS A 212 -13.54 -16.82 -10.49
CA LYS A 212 -13.80 -18.13 -9.88
C LYS A 212 -13.04 -18.36 -8.57
N THR A 213 -11.88 -17.73 -8.40
CA THR A 213 -11.01 -17.93 -7.26
C THR A 213 -10.25 -16.64 -6.89
N ARG A 214 -9.85 -16.54 -5.61
CA ARG A 214 -8.95 -15.46 -5.16
C ARG A 214 -7.62 -15.41 -5.92
N HIS A 215 -7.14 -16.56 -6.45
CA HIS A 215 -5.90 -16.61 -7.24
C HIS A 215 -6.08 -15.97 -8.60
N ALA A 216 -7.24 -16.20 -9.26
CA ALA A 216 -7.55 -15.52 -10.52
C ALA A 216 -7.69 -14.00 -10.33
N LEU A 217 -8.33 -13.57 -9.24
CA LEU A 217 -8.46 -12.16 -8.86
C LEU A 217 -7.09 -11.52 -8.60
N ALA A 218 -6.21 -12.20 -7.83
CA ALA A 218 -4.86 -11.72 -7.56
C ALA A 218 -4.03 -11.60 -8.84
N LYS A 219 -4.14 -12.60 -9.71
CA LYS A 219 -3.45 -12.58 -11.02
C LYS A 219 -3.94 -11.43 -11.88
N ALA A 220 -5.22 -11.20 -11.98
CA ALA A 220 -5.78 -10.09 -12.74
C ALA A 220 -5.29 -8.73 -12.21
N ALA A 221 -5.23 -8.54 -10.88
CA ALA A 221 -4.67 -7.33 -10.28
C ALA A 221 -3.17 -7.17 -10.59
N GLN A 222 -2.40 -8.27 -10.52
CA GLN A 222 -0.98 -8.28 -10.85
C GLN A 222 -0.73 -7.94 -12.32
N ASP A 223 -1.50 -8.55 -13.22
CA ASP A 223 -1.37 -8.33 -14.66
C ASP A 223 -1.70 -6.88 -15.03
N ALA A 224 -2.75 -6.31 -14.42
CA ALA A 224 -3.12 -4.91 -14.63
C ALA A 224 -2.00 -3.96 -14.19
N ILE A 225 -1.41 -4.18 -13.00
CA ILE A 225 -0.31 -3.35 -12.48
C ILE A 225 0.95 -3.55 -13.31
N SER A 226 1.33 -4.80 -13.62
CA SER A 226 2.50 -5.15 -14.45
C SER A 226 2.43 -4.49 -15.82
N HIS A 227 1.29 -4.61 -16.50
CA HIS A 227 1.06 -4.00 -17.81
C HIS A 227 1.18 -2.48 -17.76
N HIS A 228 0.54 -1.82 -16.76
CA HIS A 228 0.59 -0.36 -16.61
C HIS A 228 2.02 0.13 -16.32
N LEU A 229 2.76 -0.57 -15.46
CA LEU A 229 4.13 -0.22 -15.13
C LEU A 229 5.12 -0.57 -16.24
N GLY A 230 4.77 -1.45 -17.19
CA GLY A 230 5.68 -1.96 -18.21
C GLY A 230 6.81 -2.81 -17.63
N VAL A 231 6.54 -3.55 -16.53
CA VAL A 231 7.52 -4.38 -15.83
C VAL A 231 7.13 -5.85 -15.87
N SER A 232 8.11 -6.74 -15.80
CA SER A 232 7.89 -8.19 -15.74
C SER A 232 7.53 -8.62 -14.30
N VAL A 233 6.96 -9.82 -14.20
CA VAL A 233 6.79 -10.51 -12.92
C VAL A 233 7.96 -11.47 -12.72
N ALA A 234 8.63 -11.44 -11.59
CA ALA A 234 9.75 -12.30 -11.27
C ALA A 234 9.35 -13.79 -11.35
N GLY A 235 10.19 -14.61 -11.97
CA GLY A 235 9.95 -16.04 -12.15
C GLY A 235 9.00 -16.40 -13.29
N THR A 236 8.46 -15.44 -14.04
CA THR A 236 7.74 -15.69 -15.29
C THR A 236 8.65 -15.42 -16.47
N THR A 237 8.84 -16.43 -17.34
CA THR A 237 9.55 -16.23 -18.61
C THR A 237 8.77 -15.22 -19.43
N PRO A 238 9.40 -14.16 -19.98
CA PRO A 238 8.69 -13.21 -20.84
C PRO A 238 8.10 -13.95 -22.03
N LEU A 239 6.80 -13.76 -22.27
CA LEU A 239 6.16 -14.20 -23.50
C LEU A 239 6.93 -13.56 -24.66
N ARG A 240 7.58 -14.37 -25.48
CA ARG A 240 8.20 -13.89 -26.73
C ARG A 240 7.11 -13.20 -27.54
N PRO A 241 7.34 -11.97 -28.04
CA PRO A 241 6.40 -11.39 -28.97
C PRO A 241 6.26 -12.35 -30.17
N HIS A 242 5.03 -12.71 -30.51
CA HIS A 242 4.76 -13.44 -31.72
C HIS A 242 5.32 -12.60 -32.88
N SER A 243 6.43 -13.05 -33.45
CA SER A 243 6.87 -12.58 -34.73
C SER A 243 5.80 -13.01 -35.75
N SER A 244 4.97 -12.06 -36.15
CA SER A 244 4.09 -12.18 -37.28
C SER A 244 5.04 -12.39 -38.48
N GLY A 245 5.23 -13.65 -38.81
CA GLY A 245 5.87 -14.04 -40.08
C GLY A 245 5.02 -13.55 -41.25
N MET A 246 5.71 -12.96 -42.18
CA MET A 246 5.19 -12.58 -43.48
C MET A 246 4.47 -13.74 -44.18
#